data_5f81e61b3377a6569f21b1a763b2d44d
#
_entry.id   5f81e61b3377a6569f21b1a763b2d44d
#
_cell.length_a   1.000
_cell.length_b   1.000
_cell.length_c   1.000
_cell.angle_alpha   90.00
_cell.angle_beta   90.00
_cell.angle_gamma   90.00
#
_symmetry.space_group_name_H-M   'P 1'
#
loop_
_entity.id
_entity.type
_entity.pdbx_description
1 polymer ?
#
loop_
_entity_poly.entity_id
_entity_poly.type
_entity_poly.pdbx_seq_one_letter_code
_entity_poly.pdbx_strand_id
1 'polypeptide(L)'
;MARTSGPETREKLIRAAETLFAEQGVHGAQLRDVVALAGQSNPSAVQYHFGSRAGLLDAVMAGRQQRTERVLAPLLEAAPDEVATLVGALVTAEASELRDDRGLRCLRISAQLSHESGVRARTPHPTLAGTAYWRLIERIEARLAADGLPEPLLLERLDLALTVVGAALADRARQYLDGTEPLTGEELFLADLVGTTTALLRAPRP
;
A
#
# COMPACT_ATOMS: atom_id res chain seq x y z
N MET A 1 34.78 11.65 -11.91
CA MET A 1 33.41 11.20 -11.53
C MET A 1 33.40 10.97 -10.03
N ALA A 2 32.56 11.69 -9.29
CA ALA A 2 32.42 11.48 -7.85
C ALA A 2 31.87 10.07 -7.58
N ARG A 3 32.54 9.29 -6.70
CA ARG A 3 32.01 7.98 -6.26
C ARG A 3 30.75 8.26 -5.44
N THR A 4 29.61 7.87 -5.97
CA THR A 4 28.32 7.91 -5.24
C THR A 4 28.45 7.09 -3.95
N SER A 5 28.02 7.63 -2.81
CA SER A 5 28.06 6.89 -1.53
C SER A 5 27.09 5.70 -1.58
N GLY A 6 27.37 4.65 -0.81
CA GLY A 6 26.49 3.47 -0.75
C GLY A 6 25.02 3.80 -0.47
N PRO A 7 24.69 4.69 0.51
CA PRO A 7 23.32 5.14 0.77
C PRO A 7 22.67 5.88 -0.40
N GLU A 8 23.41 6.72 -1.13
CA GLU A 8 22.90 7.44 -2.28
C GLU A 8 22.60 6.50 -3.46
N THR A 9 23.46 5.53 -3.71
CA THR A 9 23.22 4.48 -4.71
C THR A 9 21.97 3.67 -4.36
N ARG A 10 21.81 3.31 -3.09
CA ARG A 10 20.64 2.56 -2.61
C ARG A 10 19.34 3.33 -2.86
N GLU A 11 19.30 4.63 -2.57
CA GLU A 11 18.11 5.46 -2.82
C GLU A 11 17.81 5.61 -4.31
N LYS A 12 18.84 5.79 -5.18
CA LYS A 12 18.66 5.82 -6.64
C LYS A 12 18.04 4.53 -7.17
N LEU A 13 18.47 3.37 -6.66
CA LEU A 13 17.91 2.08 -7.06
C LEU A 13 16.45 1.93 -6.61
N ILE A 14 16.09 2.39 -5.39
CA ILE A 14 14.70 2.40 -4.91
C ILE A 14 13.85 3.28 -5.83
N ARG A 15 14.28 4.51 -6.15
CA ARG A 15 13.54 5.41 -7.04
C ARG A 15 13.32 4.84 -8.43
N ALA A 16 14.36 4.24 -9.01
CA ALA A 16 14.26 3.56 -10.30
C ALA A 16 13.27 2.37 -10.24
N ALA A 17 13.30 1.61 -9.15
CA ALA A 17 12.38 0.50 -8.94
C ALA A 17 10.93 0.98 -8.77
N GLU A 18 10.68 2.05 -7.99
CA GLU A 18 9.36 2.69 -7.85
C GLU A 18 8.77 3.05 -9.22
N THR A 19 9.57 3.59 -10.12
CA THR A 19 9.13 3.94 -11.48
C THR A 19 8.80 2.68 -12.29
N LEU A 20 9.75 1.76 -12.44
CA LEU A 20 9.59 0.60 -13.32
C LEU A 20 8.57 -0.42 -12.81
N PHE A 21 8.49 -0.65 -11.49
CA PHE A 21 7.46 -1.53 -10.92
C PHE A 21 6.05 -0.95 -11.10
N ALA A 22 5.88 0.37 -11.00
CA ALA A 22 4.60 1.02 -11.25
C ALA A 22 4.19 0.97 -12.73
N GLU A 23 5.13 1.10 -13.66
CA GLU A 23 4.86 1.15 -15.10
C GLU A 23 4.72 -0.24 -15.73
N GLN A 24 5.61 -1.17 -15.39
CA GLN A 24 5.75 -2.48 -16.04
C GLN A 24 5.23 -3.64 -15.17
N GLY A 25 4.83 -3.35 -13.93
CA GLY A 25 4.45 -4.35 -12.94
C GLY A 25 5.64 -4.94 -12.18
N VAL A 26 5.38 -5.41 -10.95
CA VAL A 26 6.41 -5.97 -10.06
C VAL A 26 7.09 -7.22 -10.63
N HIS A 27 6.42 -7.97 -11.49
CA HIS A 27 6.98 -9.15 -12.15
C HIS A 27 7.57 -8.85 -13.53
N GLY A 28 7.06 -7.84 -14.25
CA GLY A 28 7.47 -7.48 -15.62
C GLY A 28 8.76 -6.70 -15.68
N ALA A 29 9.00 -5.77 -14.75
CA ALA A 29 10.17 -4.91 -14.74
C ALA A 29 11.48 -5.71 -14.66
N GLN A 30 12.46 -5.39 -15.50
CA GLN A 30 13.75 -6.08 -15.49
C GLN A 30 14.74 -5.38 -14.55
N LEU A 31 15.47 -6.14 -13.70
CA LEU A 31 16.45 -5.56 -12.77
C LEU A 31 17.58 -4.80 -13.49
N ARG A 32 17.96 -5.21 -14.70
CA ARG A 32 18.94 -4.50 -15.52
C ARG A 32 18.48 -3.09 -15.86
N ASP A 33 17.15 -2.92 -16.10
CA ASP A 33 16.58 -1.63 -16.47
C ASP A 33 16.49 -0.73 -15.22
N VAL A 34 16.23 -1.31 -14.03
CA VAL A 34 16.32 -0.60 -12.74
C VAL A 34 17.73 -0.07 -12.51
N VAL A 35 18.76 -0.91 -12.72
CA VAL A 35 20.17 -0.53 -12.58
C VAL A 35 20.54 0.58 -13.54
N ALA A 36 20.12 0.47 -14.81
CA ALA A 36 20.36 1.48 -15.84
C ALA A 36 19.68 2.82 -15.51
N LEU A 37 18.40 2.79 -15.14
CA LEU A 37 17.62 3.98 -14.76
C LEU A 37 18.21 4.67 -13.50
N ALA A 38 18.75 3.89 -12.57
CA ALA A 38 19.46 4.40 -11.40
C ALA A 38 20.83 5.02 -11.71
N GLY A 39 21.26 5.01 -12.98
CA GLY A 39 22.57 5.52 -13.40
C GLY A 39 23.74 4.68 -12.89
N GLN A 40 23.52 3.39 -12.64
CA GLN A 40 24.57 2.48 -12.16
C GLN A 40 25.13 1.65 -13.32
N SER A 41 26.45 1.51 -13.37
CA SER A 41 27.13 0.68 -14.35
C SER A 41 27.34 -0.77 -13.89
N ASN A 42 27.20 -1.04 -12.58
CA ASN A 42 27.38 -2.38 -12.03
C ASN A 42 26.06 -3.17 -12.05
N PRO A 43 25.92 -4.21 -12.89
CA PRO A 43 24.71 -5.05 -12.92
C PRO A 43 24.36 -5.71 -11.59
N SER A 44 25.36 -5.93 -10.73
CA SER A 44 25.18 -6.55 -9.40
C SER A 44 24.77 -5.56 -8.31
N ALA A 45 24.48 -4.29 -8.63
CA ALA A 45 24.13 -3.28 -7.64
C ALA A 45 22.89 -3.66 -6.81
N VAL A 46 21.84 -4.24 -7.42
CA VAL A 46 20.66 -4.72 -6.71
C VAL A 46 21.03 -5.87 -5.76
N GLN A 47 21.82 -6.84 -6.23
CA GLN A 47 22.28 -7.95 -5.41
C GLN A 47 23.10 -7.46 -4.21
N TYR A 48 23.96 -6.49 -4.39
CA TYR A 48 24.80 -5.92 -3.34
C TYR A 48 23.98 -5.18 -2.27
N HIS A 49 23.00 -4.35 -2.68
CA HIS A 49 22.27 -3.47 -1.77
C HIS A 49 21.01 -4.11 -1.16
N PHE A 50 20.42 -5.10 -1.83
CA PHE A 50 19.11 -5.66 -1.45
C PHE A 50 19.08 -7.20 -1.44
N GLY A 51 20.13 -7.87 -1.87
CA GLY A 51 20.23 -9.33 -1.92
C GLY A 51 19.38 -9.99 -3.02
N SER A 52 18.28 -9.39 -3.44
CA SER A 52 17.36 -9.97 -4.44
C SER A 52 16.37 -8.92 -4.98
N ARG A 53 15.58 -9.31 -6.00
CA ARG A 53 14.40 -8.55 -6.43
C ARG A 53 13.41 -8.36 -5.28
N ALA A 54 13.11 -9.42 -4.54
CA ALA A 54 12.20 -9.36 -3.39
C ALA A 54 12.71 -8.36 -2.35
N GLY A 55 13.99 -8.40 -1.97
CA GLY A 55 14.55 -7.43 -1.03
C GLY A 55 14.54 -5.99 -1.54
N LEU A 56 14.61 -5.76 -2.85
CA LEU A 56 14.40 -4.42 -3.42
C LEU A 56 12.93 -4.00 -3.32
N LEU A 57 12.00 -4.89 -3.62
CA LEU A 57 10.56 -4.63 -3.48
C LEU A 57 10.19 -4.36 -2.02
N ASP A 58 10.71 -5.15 -1.09
CA ASP A 58 10.54 -4.93 0.36
C ASP A 58 11.05 -3.54 0.78
N ALA A 59 12.19 -3.09 0.24
CA ALA A 59 12.72 -1.77 0.54
C ALA A 59 11.83 -0.63 -0.01
N VAL A 60 11.24 -0.81 -1.19
CA VAL A 60 10.24 0.12 -1.76
C VAL A 60 9.00 0.18 -0.87
N MET A 61 8.45 -0.97 -0.49
CA MET A 61 7.24 -1.07 0.32
C MET A 61 7.46 -0.60 1.77
N ALA A 62 8.62 -0.87 2.36
CA ALA A 62 8.97 -0.36 3.69
C ALA A 62 9.02 1.18 3.72
N GLY A 63 9.54 1.81 2.66
CA GLY A 63 9.55 3.26 2.52
C GLY A 63 8.13 3.84 2.45
N ARG A 64 7.23 3.20 1.68
CA ARG A 64 5.81 3.56 1.62
C ARG A 64 5.15 3.36 2.98
N GLN A 65 5.30 2.18 3.58
CA GLN A 65 4.73 1.86 4.89
C GLN A 65 5.12 2.89 5.95
N GLN A 66 6.37 3.32 5.97
CA GLN A 66 6.82 4.36 6.91
C GLN A 66 6.10 5.70 6.71
N ARG A 67 5.75 6.08 5.48
CA ARG A 67 5.01 7.32 5.19
C ARG A 67 3.56 7.22 5.64
N THR A 68 2.86 6.16 5.25
CA THR A 68 1.47 5.94 5.66
C THR A 68 1.32 5.75 7.17
N GLU A 69 2.27 5.09 7.83
CA GLU A 69 2.31 4.90 9.29
C GLU A 69 2.32 6.23 10.06
N ARG A 70 3.06 7.23 9.57
CA ARG A 70 3.10 8.57 10.19
C ARG A 70 1.73 9.26 10.20
N VAL A 71 0.87 8.94 9.23
CA VAL A 71 -0.50 9.45 9.14
C VAL A 71 -1.45 8.57 9.93
N LEU A 72 -1.33 7.25 9.79
CA LEU A 72 -2.26 6.29 10.38
C LEU A 72 -2.14 6.19 11.90
N ALA A 73 -0.92 6.16 12.45
CA ALA A 73 -0.74 5.93 13.88
C ALA A 73 -1.50 6.94 14.75
N PRO A 74 -1.37 8.26 14.57
CA PRO A 74 -2.14 9.23 15.38
C PRO A 74 -3.65 9.16 15.11
N LEU A 75 -4.09 8.87 13.88
CA LEU A 75 -5.50 8.70 13.57
C LEU A 75 -6.07 7.49 14.31
N LEU A 76 -5.34 6.38 14.34
CA LEU A 76 -5.76 5.16 14.99
C LEU A 76 -5.82 5.30 16.53
N GLU A 77 -4.89 6.04 17.13
CA GLU A 77 -4.91 6.32 18.58
C GLU A 77 -6.13 7.12 19.00
N ALA A 78 -6.60 8.05 18.18
CA ALA A 78 -7.77 8.89 18.44
C ALA A 78 -9.10 8.24 18.02
N ALA A 79 -9.08 7.20 17.17
CA ALA A 79 -10.28 6.62 16.58
C ALA A 79 -11.05 5.75 17.61
N PRO A 80 -12.39 5.90 17.72
CA PRO A 80 -13.23 4.92 18.38
C PRO A 80 -13.29 3.61 17.59
N ASP A 81 -13.65 2.49 18.26
CA ASP A 81 -13.77 1.16 17.66
C ASP A 81 -15.06 1.00 16.83
N GLU A 82 -15.29 1.92 15.91
CA GLU A 82 -16.38 1.88 14.95
C GLU A 82 -15.82 1.58 13.55
N VAL A 83 -16.42 0.62 12.84
CA VAL A 83 -15.95 0.17 11.52
C VAL A 83 -15.78 1.35 10.57
N ALA A 84 -16.76 2.26 10.50
CA ALA A 84 -16.68 3.42 9.61
C ALA A 84 -15.50 4.35 9.93
N THR A 85 -15.23 4.59 11.21
CA THR A 85 -14.12 5.43 11.66
C THR A 85 -12.76 4.77 11.37
N LEU A 86 -12.65 3.46 11.62
CA LEU A 86 -11.43 2.70 11.31
C LEU A 86 -11.16 2.65 9.80
N VAL A 87 -12.19 2.43 8.98
CA VAL A 87 -12.08 2.49 7.52
C VAL A 87 -11.70 3.90 7.07
N GLY A 88 -12.26 4.94 7.68
CA GLY A 88 -11.91 6.33 7.42
C GLY A 88 -10.43 6.62 7.69
N ALA A 89 -9.90 6.13 8.82
CA ALA A 89 -8.48 6.25 9.16
C ALA A 89 -7.59 5.53 8.12
N LEU A 90 -7.96 4.33 7.70
CA LEU A 90 -7.26 3.58 6.65
C LEU A 90 -7.22 4.36 5.34
N VAL A 91 -8.39 4.76 4.82
CA VAL A 91 -8.51 5.47 3.55
C VAL A 91 -7.75 6.80 3.60
N THR A 92 -7.82 7.55 4.69
CA THR A 92 -7.07 8.81 4.86
C THR A 92 -5.56 8.59 4.82
N ALA A 93 -5.06 7.58 5.53
CA ALA A 93 -3.64 7.27 5.55
C ALA A 93 -3.13 6.81 4.18
N GLU A 94 -3.85 5.90 3.53
CA GLU A 94 -3.51 5.42 2.19
C GLU A 94 -3.59 6.54 1.13
N ALA A 95 -4.62 7.40 1.18
CA ALA A 95 -4.80 8.53 0.28
C ALA A 95 -3.74 9.62 0.47
N SER A 96 -3.02 9.65 1.59
CA SER A 96 -1.90 10.58 1.76
C SER A 96 -0.80 10.38 0.70
N GLU A 97 -0.71 9.22 0.10
CA GLU A 97 0.19 8.90 -1.02
C GLU A 97 -0.27 9.49 -2.38
N LEU A 98 -1.48 10.07 -2.48
CA LEU A 98 -1.93 10.77 -3.69
C LEU A 98 -1.28 12.14 -3.90
N ARG A 99 -0.42 12.61 -3.00
CA ARG A 99 0.12 13.97 -2.95
C ARG A 99 1.30 14.22 -3.89
N ASP A 100 2.03 13.20 -4.27
CA ASP A 100 3.20 13.33 -5.14
C ASP A 100 3.39 12.08 -6.02
N ASP A 101 4.18 12.24 -7.08
CA ASP A 101 4.47 11.17 -8.05
C ASP A 101 5.02 9.88 -7.42
N ARG A 102 5.78 10.01 -6.34
CA ARG A 102 6.33 8.86 -5.63
C ARG A 102 5.23 8.03 -4.98
N GLY A 103 4.35 8.71 -4.25
CA GLY A 103 3.20 8.09 -3.62
C GLY A 103 2.26 7.45 -4.64
N LEU A 104 1.97 8.16 -5.76
CA LEU A 104 1.16 7.64 -6.85
C LEU A 104 1.70 6.31 -7.40
N ARG A 105 3.03 6.24 -7.65
CA ARG A 105 3.68 5.00 -8.09
C ARG A 105 3.61 3.90 -7.03
N CYS A 106 3.84 4.24 -5.76
CA CYS A 106 3.76 3.27 -4.67
C CYS A 106 2.36 2.70 -4.47
N LEU A 107 1.28 3.48 -4.65
CA LEU A 107 -0.09 2.97 -4.65
C LEU A 107 -0.32 1.92 -5.74
N ARG A 108 0.19 2.15 -6.95
CA ARG A 108 0.09 1.18 -8.06
C ARG A 108 0.84 -0.11 -7.77
N ILE A 109 2.00 -0.03 -7.13
CA ILE A 109 2.78 -1.21 -6.71
C ILE A 109 2.03 -1.96 -5.61
N SER A 110 1.55 -1.26 -4.60
CA SER A 110 0.85 -1.84 -3.45
C SER A 110 -0.40 -2.63 -3.86
N ALA A 111 -1.18 -2.12 -4.82
CA ALA A 111 -2.36 -2.82 -5.31
C ALA A 111 -2.05 -4.18 -5.95
N GLN A 112 -0.86 -4.35 -6.53
CA GLN A 112 -0.42 -5.64 -7.09
C GLN A 112 -0.04 -6.66 -6.01
N LEU A 113 0.21 -6.20 -4.78
CA LEU A 113 0.64 -7.01 -3.62
C LEU A 113 -0.48 -7.20 -2.58
N SER A 114 -1.69 -6.73 -2.85
CA SER A 114 -2.80 -6.75 -1.88
C SER A 114 -3.08 -8.15 -1.32
N HIS A 115 -2.94 -9.19 -2.14
CA HIS A 115 -3.14 -10.58 -1.76
C HIS A 115 -2.03 -11.17 -0.86
N GLU A 116 -0.90 -10.45 -0.70
CA GLU A 116 0.22 -10.86 0.16
C GLU A 116 0.14 -10.25 1.57
N SER A 117 -0.94 -9.55 1.90
CA SER A 117 -1.14 -8.88 3.20
C SER A 117 -1.04 -9.83 4.40
N GLY A 118 -1.42 -11.10 4.20
CA GLY A 118 -1.45 -12.12 5.24
C GLY A 118 -2.74 -12.13 6.06
N VAL A 119 -3.74 -11.32 5.72
CA VAL A 119 -5.03 -11.21 6.45
C VAL A 119 -5.73 -12.56 6.55
N ARG A 120 -5.87 -13.29 5.43
CA ARG A 120 -6.54 -14.60 5.42
C ARG A 120 -5.83 -15.65 6.29
N ALA A 121 -4.51 -15.55 6.41
CA ALA A 121 -3.69 -16.44 7.23
C ALA A 121 -3.50 -15.93 8.66
N ARG A 122 -4.01 -14.74 9.00
CA ARG A 122 -3.76 -14.03 10.26
C ARG A 122 -2.26 -13.92 10.61
N THR A 123 -1.45 -13.89 9.58
CA THR A 123 0.01 -13.79 9.72
C THR A 123 0.46 -12.61 8.86
N PRO A 124 0.80 -11.46 9.47
CA PRO A 124 1.20 -10.29 8.71
C PRO A 124 2.46 -10.56 7.89
N HIS A 125 2.52 -9.97 6.70
CA HIS A 125 3.80 -9.86 6.03
C HIS A 125 4.82 -9.18 6.96
N PRO A 126 6.10 -9.57 6.97
CA PRO A 126 7.11 -9.01 7.91
C PRO A 126 7.17 -7.48 7.95
N THR A 127 6.89 -6.81 6.82
CA THR A 127 6.86 -5.34 6.74
C THR A 127 5.64 -4.71 7.43
N LEU A 128 4.60 -5.49 7.74
CA LEU A 128 3.36 -5.03 8.37
C LEU A 128 3.28 -5.40 9.86
N ALA A 129 4.10 -6.34 10.30
CA ALA A 129 4.10 -6.80 11.69
C ALA A 129 4.39 -5.65 12.66
N GLY A 130 3.54 -5.47 13.68
CA GLY A 130 3.70 -4.45 14.73
C GLY A 130 3.38 -3.01 14.29
N THR A 131 2.91 -2.78 13.05
CA THR A 131 2.52 -1.46 12.54
C THR A 131 1.12 -1.04 13.00
N ALA A 132 0.79 0.26 12.92
CA ALA A 132 -0.57 0.74 13.12
C ALA A 132 -1.52 0.17 12.07
N TYR A 133 -1.03 -0.08 10.86
CA TYR A 133 -1.81 -0.73 9.80
C TYR A 133 -2.32 -2.12 10.24
N TRP A 134 -1.44 -2.96 10.81
CA TRP A 134 -1.87 -4.28 11.29
C TRP A 134 -2.78 -4.19 12.49
N ARG A 135 -2.50 -3.31 13.46
CA ARG A 135 -3.40 -3.05 14.60
C ARG A 135 -4.79 -2.56 14.17
N LEU A 136 -4.87 -1.75 13.10
CA LEU A 136 -6.15 -1.32 12.53
C LEU A 136 -6.93 -2.52 11.99
N ILE A 137 -6.28 -3.42 11.25
CA ILE A 137 -6.89 -4.67 10.77
C ILE A 137 -7.45 -5.48 11.93
N GLU A 138 -6.66 -5.70 12.99
CA GLU A 138 -7.08 -6.43 14.20
C GLU A 138 -8.28 -5.75 14.89
N ARG A 139 -8.33 -4.42 14.94
CA ARG A 139 -9.48 -3.69 15.51
C ARG A 139 -10.74 -3.86 14.67
N ILE A 140 -10.65 -3.76 13.34
CA ILE A 140 -11.80 -4.02 12.45
C ILE A 140 -12.27 -5.46 12.61
N GLU A 141 -11.36 -6.43 12.64
CA GLU A 141 -11.63 -7.84 12.85
C GLU A 141 -12.39 -8.06 14.17
N ALA A 142 -11.85 -7.54 15.27
CA ALA A 142 -12.48 -7.66 16.60
C ALA A 142 -13.90 -7.06 16.62
N ARG A 143 -14.11 -5.93 15.95
CA ARG A 143 -15.42 -5.29 15.88
C ARG A 143 -16.43 -6.13 15.09
N LEU A 144 -16.04 -6.64 13.92
CA LEU A 144 -16.89 -7.49 13.08
C LEU A 144 -17.22 -8.83 13.78
N ALA A 145 -16.27 -9.39 14.52
CA ALA A 145 -16.48 -10.58 15.34
C ALA A 145 -17.48 -10.32 16.48
N ALA A 146 -17.37 -9.16 17.15
CA ALA A 146 -18.32 -8.74 18.19
C ALA A 146 -19.75 -8.54 17.63
N ASP A 147 -19.89 -8.11 16.38
CA ASP A 147 -21.16 -8.03 15.67
C ASP A 147 -21.66 -9.43 15.20
N GLY A 148 -20.92 -10.49 15.58
CA GLY A 148 -21.27 -11.89 15.36
C GLY A 148 -20.99 -12.43 13.96
N LEU A 149 -20.12 -11.79 13.18
CA LEU A 149 -19.75 -12.30 11.86
C LEU A 149 -18.86 -13.56 12.02
N PRO A 150 -19.20 -14.70 11.36
CA PRO A 150 -18.37 -15.90 11.42
C PRO A 150 -16.97 -15.66 10.84
N GLU A 151 -15.95 -16.21 11.50
CA GLU A 151 -14.53 -15.99 11.17
C GLU A 151 -14.19 -16.16 9.69
N PRO A 152 -14.58 -17.23 8.98
CA PRO A 152 -14.22 -17.37 7.56
C PRO A 152 -14.78 -16.22 6.71
N LEU A 153 -16.04 -15.85 6.94
CA LEU A 153 -16.69 -14.76 6.19
C LEU A 153 -16.09 -13.40 6.56
N LEU A 154 -15.70 -13.21 7.83
CA LEU A 154 -15.03 -12.00 8.31
C LEU A 154 -13.70 -11.79 7.56
N LEU A 155 -12.85 -12.82 7.50
CA LEU A 155 -11.55 -12.73 6.84
C LEU A 155 -11.69 -12.50 5.34
N GLU A 156 -12.66 -13.13 4.67
CA GLU A 156 -12.97 -12.90 3.26
C GLU A 156 -13.42 -11.44 3.00
N ARG A 157 -14.29 -10.90 3.85
CA ARG A 157 -14.75 -9.52 3.72
C ARG A 157 -13.64 -8.52 3.99
N LEU A 158 -12.82 -8.78 4.97
CA LEU A 158 -11.69 -7.91 5.32
C LEU A 158 -10.66 -7.86 4.17
N ASP A 159 -10.28 -9.01 3.64
CA ASP A 159 -9.38 -9.11 2.49
C ASP A 159 -9.97 -8.41 1.25
N LEU A 160 -11.26 -8.60 0.98
CA LEU A 160 -11.97 -7.93 -0.10
C LEU A 160 -12.01 -6.41 0.10
N ALA A 161 -12.27 -5.93 1.32
CA ALA A 161 -12.29 -4.51 1.64
C ALA A 161 -10.93 -3.84 1.40
N LEU A 162 -9.85 -4.48 1.85
CA LEU A 162 -8.48 -3.99 1.60
C LEU A 162 -8.15 -3.97 0.12
N THR A 163 -8.57 -4.99 -0.63
CA THR A 163 -8.42 -5.05 -2.09
C THR A 163 -9.15 -3.91 -2.78
N VAL A 164 -10.40 -3.63 -2.39
CA VAL A 164 -11.21 -2.53 -2.95
C VAL A 164 -10.54 -1.18 -2.69
N VAL A 165 -10.12 -0.91 -1.45
CA VAL A 165 -9.43 0.34 -1.11
C VAL A 165 -8.14 0.49 -1.92
N GLY A 166 -7.30 -0.55 -1.96
CA GLY A 166 -6.05 -0.52 -2.71
C GLY A 166 -6.25 -0.31 -4.21
N ALA A 167 -7.20 -1.03 -4.82
CA ALA A 167 -7.50 -0.91 -6.24
C ALA A 167 -8.07 0.47 -6.61
N ALA A 168 -9.00 1.00 -5.81
CA ALA A 168 -9.60 2.32 -6.04
C ALA A 168 -8.56 3.44 -5.99
N LEU A 169 -7.67 3.42 -4.97
CA LEU A 169 -6.61 4.41 -4.85
C LEU A 169 -5.54 4.26 -5.93
N ALA A 170 -5.21 3.04 -6.33
CA ALA A 170 -4.27 2.80 -7.43
C ALA A 170 -4.82 3.27 -8.78
N ASP A 171 -6.13 3.11 -9.03
CA ASP A 171 -6.75 3.64 -10.24
C ASP A 171 -6.79 5.17 -10.24
N ARG A 172 -7.10 5.80 -9.10
CA ARG A 172 -7.00 7.25 -8.94
C ARG A 172 -5.56 7.74 -9.14
N ALA A 173 -4.57 7.06 -8.60
CA ALA A 173 -3.15 7.36 -8.81
C ALA A 173 -2.75 7.24 -10.29
N ARG A 174 -3.27 6.24 -11.00
CA ARG A 174 -3.06 6.11 -12.45
C ARG A 174 -3.64 7.30 -13.21
N GLN A 175 -4.88 7.71 -12.90
CA GLN A 175 -5.52 8.89 -13.54
C GLN A 175 -4.64 10.14 -13.38
N TYR A 176 -4.11 10.39 -12.18
CA TYR A 176 -3.24 11.54 -11.91
C TYR A 176 -1.91 11.46 -12.68
N LEU A 177 -1.27 10.28 -12.72
CA LEU A 177 -0.02 10.09 -13.49
C LEU A 177 -0.22 10.24 -15.00
N ASP A 178 -1.39 9.82 -15.51
CA ASP A 178 -1.73 9.90 -16.94
C ASP A 178 -2.28 11.28 -17.33
N GLY A 179 -2.47 12.21 -16.37
CA GLY A 179 -3.09 13.51 -16.59
C GLY A 179 -4.58 13.43 -16.96
N THR A 180 -5.23 12.31 -16.63
CA THR A 180 -6.67 12.11 -16.87
C THR A 180 -7.46 12.78 -15.76
N GLU A 181 -8.44 13.60 -16.13
CA GLU A 181 -9.32 14.23 -15.15
C GLU A 181 -10.29 13.20 -14.55
N PRO A 182 -10.32 13.05 -13.21
CA PRO A 182 -11.24 12.12 -12.56
C PRO A 182 -12.70 12.59 -12.68
N LEU A 183 -13.65 11.63 -12.67
CA LEU A 183 -15.09 11.92 -12.71
C LEU A 183 -15.59 12.70 -11.49
N THR A 184 -14.94 12.53 -10.34
CA THR A 184 -15.29 13.17 -9.07
C THR A 184 -14.06 13.80 -8.42
N GLY A 185 -14.26 14.92 -7.71
CA GLY A 185 -13.21 15.50 -6.88
C GLY A 185 -12.73 14.52 -5.78
N GLU A 186 -11.50 14.74 -5.30
CA GLU A 186 -10.84 13.84 -4.34
C GLU A 186 -11.66 13.65 -3.05
N GLU A 187 -12.21 14.74 -2.50
CA GLU A 187 -13.00 14.69 -1.25
C GLU A 187 -14.22 13.76 -1.37
N LEU A 188 -15.01 13.93 -2.45
CA LEU A 188 -16.18 13.09 -2.71
C LEU A 188 -15.78 11.63 -2.95
N PHE A 189 -14.71 11.39 -3.71
CA PHE A 189 -14.20 10.06 -3.98
C PHE A 189 -13.79 9.35 -2.68
N LEU A 190 -13.04 10.00 -1.80
CA LEU A 190 -12.59 9.40 -0.55
C LEU A 190 -13.76 9.15 0.41
N ALA A 191 -14.72 10.08 0.49
CA ALA A 191 -15.92 9.91 1.30
C ALA A 191 -16.76 8.71 0.83
N ASP A 192 -16.95 8.56 -0.48
CA ASP A 192 -17.68 7.44 -1.08
C ASP A 192 -16.93 6.11 -0.88
N LEU A 193 -15.61 6.11 -1.03
CA LEU A 193 -14.77 4.93 -0.80
C LEU A 193 -14.90 4.44 0.65
N VAL A 194 -14.91 5.34 1.64
CA VAL A 194 -15.15 5.00 3.04
C VAL A 194 -16.54 4.40 3.23
N GLY A 195 -17.57 5.04 2.68
CA GLY A 195 -18.96 4.57 2.79
C GLY A 195 -19.16 3.18 2.17
N THR A 196 -18.70 3.01 0.94
CA THR A 196 -18.80 1.75 0.18
C THR A 196 -18.04 0.61 0.87
N THR A 197 -16.79 0.86 1.31
CA THR A 197 -15.99 -0.14 2.02
C THR A 197 -16.63 -0.53 3.37
N THR A 198 -17.18 0.45 4.10
CA THR A 198 -17.90 0.20 5.34
C THR A 198 -19.15 -0.66 5.10
N ALA A 199 -19.93 -0.36 4.07
CA ALA A 199 -21.10 -1.14 3.68
C ALA A 199 -20.74 -2.58 3.28
N LEU A 200 -19.63 -2.78 2.56
CA LEU A 200 -19.09 -4.10 2.21
C LEU A 200 -18.80 -4.93 3.46
N LEU A 201 -18.07 -4.36 4.43
CA LEU A 201 -17.72 -5.04 5.67
C LEU A 201 -18.95 -5.41 6.51
N ARG A 202 -19.98 -4.55 6.50
CA ARG A 202 -21.23 -4.69 7.27
C ARG A 202 -22.39 -5.31 6.46
N ALA A 203 -22.14 -5.77 5.25
CA ALA A 203 -23.19 -6.37 4.42
C ALA A 203 -23.95 -7.48 5.17
N PRO A 204 -25.27 -7.64 4.94
CA PRO A 204 -26.04 -8.74 5.55
C PRO A 204 -25.37 -10.10 5.32
N ARG A 205 -25.65 -11.03 6.20
CA ARG A 205 -25.21 -12.42 6.03
C ARG A 205 -26.05 -13.05 4.91
N PRO A 206 -25.47 -13.92 4.07
CA PRO A 206 -26.22 -14.68 3.11
C PRO A 206 -27.19 -15.66 3.76
#